data_d2ccf8831f0ca11a07eb3be63a6f2838
#
_entry.id   d2ccf8831f0ca11a07eb3be63a6f2838
#
_cell.length_a   1.000
_cell.length_b   1.000
_cell.length_c   1.000
_cell.angle_alpha   90.00
_cell.angle_beta   90.00
_cell.angle_gamma   90.00
#
_symmetry.space_group_name_H-M   'P 1'
#
loop_
_entity.id
_entity.type
_entity.pdbx_description
1 polymer ?
#
loop_
_entity_poly.entity_id
_entity_poly.type
_entity_poly.pdbx_seq_one_letter_code
_entity_poly.pdbx_strand_id
1 'polypeptide(L)'
;MLTLAAQPRDVSGPDRRPHAVVIGSGFGGLAAAVRLGARGYRVTVLERLEQWGGRARVHRRDGFTFDAGPTIVTAPFLFEELWRLCGREMRDDIALVPMLPFYRIRFEDGQSFAYSGDRAAMRAEVARFSPEDVPGYERFMAHSEAVCRVGFEELGHVPFGNLPSMLRIAPDLLRLSGHRSVYDVVARFIRNERLRTIFSFHPLLIGGNPFRASGIYCLIAHLERQWGVHFAMGGTGRLVEGLAGLIRGQGGTLRCGADVARIRVEGGSATGVVLAGGETIPADIVVSNADSAFTYGTLLGGATRRWNTRRLNRASSSMGLFVWYFGTRRKYPEVDHHTILMGPRYRGLLRDIFERKHLAEDFSLYLHRPTATDPLLAPPDCDAFYVLAPVPNLAGGQDWARLAEPFRQRIARALEDSVLPGLTGSLVTSFVTTPQDFADDFLSFRGSGFGLEPVLTQSAWFRPHNRSEDVANLFLVGAGTHPGAGLPGVLSSARVLDSVVPDACVPA
;
A
#
# COMPACT_ATOMS: atom_id res chain seq x y z
N MET A 1 -14.64 39.38 28.66
CA MET A 1 -13.98 39.48 27.36
C MET A 1 -14.70 38.52 26.44
N LEU A 2 -15.49 39.05 25.51
CA LEU A 2 -16.34 38.32 24.59
C LEU A 2 -15.46 37.71 23.46
N THR A 3 -15.46 36.37 23.35
CA THR A 3 -14.84 35.66 22.24
C THR A 3 -15.72 35.82 21.01
N LEU A 4 -15.27 36.57 20.01
CA LEU A 4 -15.90 36.69 18.72
C LEU A 4 -15.84 35.34 18.00
N ALA A 5 -16.97 34.67 17.89
CA ALA A 5 -17.16 33.52 16.99
C ALA A 5 -17.04 34.05 15.56
N ALA A 6 -16.11 33.49 14.78
CA ALA A 6 -15.99 33.79 13.36
C ALA A 6 -17.30 33.40 12.64
N GLN A 7 -18.00 34.34 12.08
CA GLN A 7 -19.17 34.09 11.24
C GLN A 7 -18.74 33.34 9.96
N PRO A 8 -19.53 32.39 9.46
CA PRO A 8 -19.28 31.76 8.17
C PRO A 8 -19.34 32.85 7.07
N ARG A 9 -18.30 32.92 6.25
CA ARG A 9 -18.27 33.81 5.09
C ARG A 9 -19.35 33.36 4.11
N ASP A 10 -20.28 34.26 3.82
CA ASP A 10 -21.27 34.09 2.76
C ASP A 10 -20.54 34.11 1.40
N VAL A 11 -20.43 32.93 0.72
CA VAL A 11 -19.73 32.77 -0.55
C VAL A 11 -20.75 32.68 -1.67
N SER A 12 -21.42 33.78 -1.99
CA SER A 12 -22.40 33.86 -3.08
C SER A 12 -21.81 34.22 -4.46
N GLY A 13 -20.48 34.07 -4.65
CA GLY A 13 -19.80 34.26 -5.94
C GLY A 13 -19.26 32.94 -6.49
N PRO A 14 -18.92 32.82 -7.82
CA PRO A 14 -18.25 31.64 -8.34
C PRO A 14 -16.94 31.42 -7.59
N ASP A 15 -16.72 30.18 -7.15
CA ASP A 15 -15.51 29.79 -6.43
C ASP A 15 -14.27 30.00 -7.31
N ARG A 16 -13.49 31.06 -7.01
CA ARG A 16 -12.32 31.50 -7.78
C ARG A 16 -11.05 30.69 -7.49
N ARG A 17 -11.12 29.75 -6.56
CA ARG A 17 -9.95 28.87 -6.25
C ARG A 17 -9.62 28.04 -7.47
N PRO A 18 -8.31 27.82 -7.78
CA PRO A 18 -7.91 26.94 -8.86
C PRO A 18 -8.44 25.51 -8.58
N HIS A 19 -8.88 24.82 -9.63
CA HIS A 19 -9.53 23.54 -9.55
C HIS A 19 -8.51 22.39 -9.73
N ALA A 20 -8.43 21.53 -8.75
CA ALA A 20 -7.66 20.29 -8.78
C ALA A 20 -8.61 19.08 -8.93
N VAL A 21 -8.42 18.28 -9.97
CA VAL A 21 -9.10 17.01 -10.13
C VAL A 21 -8.15 15.87 -9.76
N VAL A 22 -8.59 15.01 -8.84
CA VAL A 22 -7.85 13.82 -8.39
C VAL A 22 -8.54 12.57 -8.91
N ILE A 23 -7.83 11.76 -9.68
CA ILE A 23 -8.32 10.49 -10.27
C ILE A 23 -7.97 9.34 -9.33
N GLY A 24 -8.99 8.69 -8.76
CA GLY A 24 -8.88 7.56 -7.85
C GLY A 24 -8.75 7.94 -6.38
N SER A 25 -9.59 7.33 -5.56
CA SER A 25 -9.74 7.60 -4.12
C SER A 25 -8.98 6.63 -3.22
N GLY A 26 -7.93 5.94 -3.70
CA GLY A 26 -7.01 5.22 -2.82
C GLY A 26 -6.27 6.19 -1.88
N PHE A 27 -5.56 5.69 -0.87
CA PHE A 27 -4.89 6.53 0.14
C PHE A 27 -3.99 7.63 -0.44
N GLY A 28 -3.27 7.37 -1.54
CA GLY A 28 -2.46 8.39 -2.20
C GLY A 28 -3.30 9.54 -2.75
N GLY A 29 -4.43 9.22 -3.39
CA GLY A 29 -5.37 10.22 -3.94
C GLY A 29 -6.10 11.01 -2.86
N LEU A 30 -6.58 10.33 -1.80
CA LEU A 30 -7.22 11.00 -0.66
C LEU A 30 -6.23 11.92 0.06
N ALA A 31 -5.00 11.46 0.31
CA ALA A 31 -3.96 12.28 0.93
C ALA A 31 -3.57 13.48 0.06
N ALA A 32 -3.48 13.31 -1.26
CA ALA A 32 -3.25 14.40 -2.20
C ALA A 32 -4.39 15.43 -2.17
N ALA A 33 -5.64 14.94 -2.13
CA ALA A 33 -6.82 15.80 -2.06
C ALA A 33 -6.83 16.66 -0.78
N VAL A 34 -6.54 16.08 0.39
CA VAL A 34 -6.42 16.81 1.66
C VAL A 34 -5.34 17.89 1.57
N ARG A 35 -4.13 17.55 1.04
CA ARG A 35 -3.02 18.50 0.91
C ARG A 35 -3.34 19.64 -0.03
N LEU A 36 -3.95 19.35 -1.18
CA LEU A 36 -4.35 20.37 -2.16
C LEU A 36 -5.42 21.29 -1.59
N GLY A 37 -6.43 20.75 -0.88
CA GLY A 37 -7.43 21.54 -0.18
C GLY A 37 -6.81 22.48 0.86
N ALA A 38 -5.86 21.98 1.67
CA ALA A 38 -5.12 22.78 2.65
C ALA A 38 -4.28 23.91 2.01
N ARG A 39 -3.86 23.72 0.74
CA ARG A 39 -3.14 24.73 -0.06
C ARG A 39 -4.05 25.69 -0.82
N GLY A 40 -5.36 25.62 -0.62
CA GLY A 40 -6.33 26.55 -1.20
C GLY A 40 -6.92 26.15 -2.54
N TYR A 41 -6.68 24.93 -3.03
CA TYR A 41 -7.37 24.43 -4.22
C TYR A 41 -8.81 24.03 -3.92
N ARG A 42 -9.70 24.25 -4.88
CA ARG A 42 -10.99 23.55 -4.93
C ARG A 42 -10.73 22.13 -5.47
N VAL A 43 -11.09 21.10 -4.71
CA VAL A 43 -10.73 19.72 -5.02
C VAL A 43 -11.96 18.91 -5.42
N THR A 44 -11.84 18.14 -6.50
CA THR A 44 -12.79 17.09 -6.88
C THR A 44 -12.07 15.76 -6.99
N VAL A 45 -12.47 14.78 -6.18
CA VAL A 45 -11.97 13.39 -6.26
C VAL A 45 -12.96 12.56 -7.05
N LEU A 46 -12.48 11.84 -8.06
CA LEU A 46 -13.26 10.98 -8.94
C LEU A 46 -12.86 9.52 -8.71
N GLU A 47 -13.83 8.70 -8.33
CA GLU A 47 -13.66 7.26 -8.09
C GLU A 47 -14.58 6.48 -9.03
N ARG A 48 -14.03 5.49 -9.74
CA ARG A 48 -14.81 4.65 -10.67
C ARG A 48 -15.75 3.67 -9.95
N LEU A 49 -15.34 3.19 -8.78
CA LEU A 49 -16.12 2.26 -7.97
C LEU A 49 -17.24 2.99 -7.20
N GLU A 50 -18.19 2.22 -6.66
CA GLU A 50 -19.33 2.75 -5.89
C GLU A 50 -18.95 3.17 -4.46
N GLN A 51 -17.70 2.93 -4.04
CA GLN A 51 -17.17 3.34 -2.73
C GLN A 51 -15.72 3.80 -2.82
N TRP A 52 -15.36 4.76 -1.96
CA TRP A 52 -13.99 5.25 -1.85
C TRP A 52 -13.04 4.21 -1.25
N GLY A 53 -11.73 4.53 -1.34
CA GLY A 53 -10.67 3.76 -0.70
C GLY A 53 -9.87 2.92 -1.67
N GLY A 54 -10.35 2.66 -2.88
CA GLY A 54 -9.67 1.82 -3.85
C GLY A 54 -9.34 0.44 -3.25
N ARG A 55 -8.04 0.09 -3.13
CA ARG A 55 -7.60 -1.17 -2.49
C ARG A 55 -7.87 -1.23 -0.99
N ALA A 56 -8.18 -0.10 -0.34
CA ALA A 56 -8.58 -0.02 1.06
C ALA A 56 -10.10 0.00 1.26
N ARG A 57 -10.86 -0.41 0.24
CA ARG A 57 -12.32 -0.58 0.35
C ARG A 57 -12.68 -1.62 1.41
N VAL A 58 -13.93 -1.60 1.84
CA VAL A 58 -14.45 -2.50 2.87
C VAL A 58 -15.56 -3.35 2.28
N HIS A 59 -15.49 -4.65 2.51
CA HIS A 59 -16.58 -5.56 2.17
C HIS A 59 -17.45 -5.82 3.41
N ARG A 60 -18.78 -5.66 3.27
CA ARG A 60 -19.74 -6.02 4.29
C ARG A 60 -20.63 -7.13 3.77
N ARG A 61 -20.62 -8.28 4.44
CA ARG A 61 -21.38 -9.45 4.02
C ARG A 61 -21.77 -10.28 5.23
N ASP A 62 -23.06 -10.67 5.29
CA ASP A 62 -23.61 -11.57 6.32
C ASP A 62 -23.29 -11.13 7.77
N GLY A 63 -23.26 -9.81 8.03
CA GLY A 63 -22.93 -9.23 9.33
C GLY A 63 -21.44 -9.09 9.62
N PHE A 64 -20.56 -9.56 8.72
CA PHE A 64 -19.11 -9.41 8.82
C PHE A 64 -18.63 -8.18 8.08
N THR A 65 -17.54 -7.61 8.58
CA THR A 65 -16.79 -6.51 7.93
C THR A 65 -15.38 -6.97 7.64
N PHE A 66 -14.96 -6.85 6.38
CA PHE A 66 -13.62 -7.23 5.91
C PHE A 66 -12.93 -6.05 5.26
N ASP A 67 -11.73 -5.74 5.72
CA ASP A 67 -10.84 -4.82 5.01
C ASP A 67 -10.29 -5.51 3.75
N ALA A 68 -10.40 -4.87 2.60
CA ALA A 68 -9.95 -5.46 1.34
C ALA A 68 -8.43 -5.39 1.14
N GLY A 69 -7.73 -4.59 1.92
CA GLY A 69 -6.33 -4.30 1.65
C GLY A 69 -5.50 -3.89 2.86
N PRO A 70 -4.80 -2.77 2.82
CA PRO A 70 -3.67 -2.50 3.73
C PRO A 70 -4.11 -2.37 5.19
N THR A 71 -3.94 -3.44 5.96
CA THR A 71 -4.32 -3.53 7.38
C THR A 71 -3.15 -3.31 8.33
N ILE A 72 -1.92 -3.24 7.80
CA ILE A 72 -0.70 -2.98 8.56
C ILE A 72 -0.43 -1.47 8.54
N VAL A 73 -0.84 -0.75 9.58
CA VAL A 73 -0.64 0.69 9.68
C VAL A 73 0.70 0.96 10.37
N THR A 74 1.68 1.40 9.59
CA THR A 74 2.99 1.85 10.06
C THR A 74 3.16 3.34 9.82
N ALA A 75 4.09 4.02 10.53
CA ALA A 75 4.32 5.46 10.43
C ALA A 75 3.03 6.30 10.55
N PRO A 76 2.28 6.17 11.68
CA PRO A 76 0.98 6.82 11.88
C PRO A 76 1.03 8.35 11.76
N PHE A 77 2.19 8.97 12.05
CA PHE A 77 2.42 10.41 11.93
C PHE A 77 2.13 10.96 10.52
N LEU A 78 2.21 10.13 9.47
CA LEU A 78 1.85 10.55 8.10
C LEU A 78 0.34 10.77 7.93
N PHE A 79 -0.47 10.01 8.65
CA PHE A 79 -1.91 10.27 8.74
C PHE A 79 -2.20 11.47 9.63
N GLU A 80 -1.61 11.53 10.83
CA GLU A 80 -1.77 12.64 11.78
C GLU A 80 -1.45 13.99 11.14
N GLU A 81 -0.43 14.05 10.27
CA GLU A 81 -0.08 15.24 9.51
C GLU A 81 -1.25 15.73 8.66
N LEU A 82 -2.03 14.84 8.01
CA LEU A 82 -3.18 15.20 7.18
C LEU A 82 -4.30 15.84 8.02
N TRP A 83 -4.55 15.34 9.23
CA TRP A 83 -5.49 15.97 10.16
C TRP A 83 -5.01 17.35 10.62
N ARG A 84 -3.72 17.45 10.96
CA ARG A 84 -3.12 18.75 11.36
C ARG A 84 -3.19 19.81 10.27
N LEU A 85 -3.03 19.44 9.00
CA LEU A 85 -3.24 20.35 7.87
C LEU A 85 -4.66 20.91 7.80
N CYS A 86 -5.63 20.24 8.40
CA CYS A 86 -7.03 20.69 8.50
C CYS A 86 -7.36 21.33 9.87
N GLY A 87 -6.36 21.58 10.73
CA GLY A 87 -6.56 22.12 12.08
C GLY A 87 -7.25 21.14 13.05
N ARG A 88 -7.11 19.81 12.81
CA ARG A 88 -7.76 18.76 13.59
C ARG A 88 -6.72 17.78 14.15
N GLU A 89 -7.13 16.98 15.13
CA GLU A 89 -6.35 15.88 15.67
C GLU A 89 -6.94 14.55 15.21
N MET A 90 -6.10 13.66 14.68
CA MET A 90 -6.55 12.37 14.16
C MET A 90 -7.21 11.49 15.25
N ARG A 91 -6.71 11.56 16.48
CA ARG A 91 -7.23 10.77 17.62
C ARG A 91 -8.69 11.08 17.97
N ASP A 92 -9.22 12.24 17.55
CA ASP A 92 -10.62 12.61 17.78
C ASP A 92 -11.58 11.86 16.85
N ASP A 93 -11.07 11.37 15.72
CA ASP A 93 -11.85 10.66 14.70
C ASP A 93 -11.53 9.15 14.67
N ILE A 94 -10.28 8.76 14.96
CA ILE A 94 -9.74 7.42 14.72
C ILE A 94 -8.88 6.97 15.90
N ALA A 95 -9.24 5.83 16.49
CA ALA A 95 -8.42 5.16 17.48
C ALA A 95 -7.47 4.18 16.77
N LEU A 96 -6.16 4.43 16.89
CA LEU A 96 -5.12 3.47 16.50
C LEU A 96 -4.68 2.66 17.72
N VAL A 97 -4.70 1.33 17.59
CA VAL A 97 -4.26 0.40 18.62
C VAL A 97 -2.95 -0.25 18.20
N PRO A 98 -1.87 -0.21 19.01
CA PRO A 98 -0.63 -0.88 18.70
C PRO A 98 -0.80 -2.40 18.74
N MET A 99 -0.22 -3.10 17.77
CA MET A 99 -0.21 -4.56 17.70
C MET A 99 0.98 -5.13 18.48
N LEU A 100 0.73 -6.20 19.22
CA LEU A 100 1.78 -6.91 19.96
C LEU A 100 1.44 -8.41 20.02
N PRO A 101 2.20 -9.30 19.38
CA PRO A 101 3.31 -8.98 18.45
C PRO A 101 2.83 -8.24 17.19
N PHE A 102 3.75 -7.66 16.42
CA PHE A 102 3.43 -7.11 15.10
C PHE A 102 2.96 -8.22 14.16
N TYR A 103 3.69 -9.34 14.18
CA TYR A 103 3.42 -10.56 13.40
C TYR A 103 3.78 -11.80 14.19
N ARG A 104 2.95 -12.84 14.11
CA ARG A 104 3.33 -14.20 14.46
C ARG A 104 3.78 -14.90 13.18
N ILE A 105 5.08 -15.20 13.05
CA ILE A 105 5.61 -15.94 11.90
C ILE A 105 5.70 -17.42 12.30
N ARG A 106 5.04 -18.30 11.55
CA ARG A 106 5.00 -19.74 11.80
C ARG A 106 5.62 -20.51 10.65
N PHE A 107 6.37 -21.53 10.99
CA PHE A 107 6.98 -22.49 10.05
C PHE A 107 6.22 -23.80 10.08
N GLU A 108 6.36 -24.64 9.05
CA GLU A 108 5.65 -25.91 8.92
C GLU A 108 5.88 -26.90 10.05
N ASP A 109 7.08 -26.89 10.65
CA ASP A 109 7.42 -27.76 11.80
C ASP A 109 6.84 -27.26 13.14
N GLY A 110 5.98 -26.26 13.12
CA GLY A 110 5.33 -25.70 14.29
C GLY A 110 6.16 -24.66 15.04
N GLN A 111 7.42 -24.42 14.68
CA GLN A 111 8.17 -23.32 15.27
C GLN A 111 7.54 -21.97 14.88
N SER A 112 7.53 -21.04 15.81
CA SER A 112 7.01 -19.71 15.56
C SER A 112 7.97 -18.65 16.08
N PHE A 113 7.89 -17.44 15.51
CA PHE A 113 8.66 -16.27 15.88
C PHE A 113 7.70 -15.10 16.16
N ALA A 114 7.78 -14.50 17.34
CA ALA A 114 7.01 -13.31 17.70
C ALA A 114 7.79 -12.05 17.29
N TYR A 115 7.44 -11.49 16.13
CA TYR A 115 8.07 -10.27 15.64
C TYR A 115 7.45 -9.04 16.31
N SER A 116 8.26 -8.19 16.95
CA SER A 116 7.79 -7.01 17.68
C SER A 116 8.78 -5.84 17.61
N GLY A 117 8.38 -4.67 18.16
CA GLY A 117 9.25 -3.52 18.32
C GLY A 117 10.13 -3.56 19.59
N ASP A 118 9.81 -4.44 20.54
CA ASP A 118 10.57 -4.54 21.79
C ASP A 118 11.95 -5.18 21.59
N ARG A 119 13.00 -4.44 21.98
CA ARG A 119 14.38 -4.86 21.77
C ARG A 119 14.76 -6.12 22.55
N ALA A 120 14.28 -6.23 23.79
CA ALA A 120 14.64 -7.35 24.65
C ALA A 120 13.93 -8.63 24.19
N ALA A 121 12.63 -8.53 23.87
CA ALA A 121 11.83 -9.63 23.30
C ALA A 121 12.42 -10.11 21.99
N MET A 122 12.78 -9.20 21.07
CA MET A 122 13.40 -9.58 19.79
C MET A 122 14.76 -10.26 19.94
N ARG A 123 15.60 -9.80 20.88
CA ARG A 123 16.86 -10.48 21.21
C ARG A 123 16.63 -11.90 21.72
N ALA A 124 15.66 -12.07 22.61
CA ALA A 124 15.28 -13.38 23.14
C ALA A 124 14.75 -14.30 22.03
N GLU A 125 13.89 -13.80 21.15
CA GLU A 125 13.40 -14.57 20.01
C GLU A 125 14.53 -14.97 19.06
N VAL A 126 15.44 -14.06 18.72
CA VAL A 126 16.63 -14.40 17.90
C VAL A 126 17.51 -15.43 18.58
N ALA A 127 17.77 -15.26 19.87
CA ALA A 127 18.60 -16.20 20.65
C ALA A 127 17.97 -17.60 20.71
N ARG A 128 16.65 -17.71 20.74
CA ARG A 128 15.91 -18.98 20.72
C ARG A 128 16.13 -19.77 19.41
N PHE A 129 16.29 -19.06 18.29
CA PHE A 129 16.60 -19.67 16.99
C PHE A 129 18.10 -19.91 16.77
N SER A 130 18.93 -18.95 17.20
CA SER A 130 20.38 -18.95 16.95
C SER A 130 21.05 -17.94 17.89
N PRO A 131 21.57 -18.37 19.06
CA PRO A 131 22.25 -17.48 20.00
C PRO A 131 23.43 -16.71 19.38
N GLU A 132 24.16 -17.34 18.46
CA GLU A 132 25.30 -16.78 17.74
C GLU A 132 24.91 -15.66 16.76
N ASP A 133 23.65 -15.56 16.37
CA ASP A 133 23.16 -14.52 15.46
C ASP A 133 22.67 -13.24 16.19
N VAL A 134 22.60 -13.24 17.54
CA VAL A 134 22.18 -12.06 18.30
C VAL A 134 23.05 -10.82 17.99
N PRO A 135 24.40 -10.90 18.01
CA PRO A 135 25.22 -9.74 17.63
C PRO A 135 25.05 -9.35 16.15
N GLY A 136 24.76 -10.31 15.27
CA GLY A 136 24.46 -10.07 13.86
C GLY A 136 23.16 -9.32 13.68
N TYR A 137 22.12 -9.73 14.39
CA TYR A 137 20.83 -9.04 14.42
C TYR A 137 20.96 -7.57 14.85
N GLU A 138 21.73 -7.28 15.89
CA GLU A 138 21.94 -5.92 16.37
C GLU A 138 22.62 -5.04 15.31
N ARG A 139 23.65 -5.57 14.65
CA ARG A 139 24.30 -4.86 13.52
C ARG A 139 23.37 -4.68 12.33
N PHE A 140 22.52 -5.66 12.04
CA PHE A 140 21.49 -5.53 11.00
C PHE A 140 20.50 -4.41 11.33
N MET A 141 20.03 -4.33 12.58
CA MET A 141 19.10 -3.28 13.00
C MET A 141 19.72 -1.88 12.97
N ALA A 142 21.01 -1.76 13.32
CA ALA A 142 21.75 -0.50 13.16
C ALA A 142 21.92 -0.11 11.68
N HIS A 143 22.14 -1.09 10.79
CA HIS A 143 22.17 -0.86 9.35
C HIS A 143 20.78 -0.42 8.84
N SER A 144 19.70 -1.12 9.26
CA SER A 144 18.32 -0.77 8.91
C SER A 144 17.95 0.65 9.35
N GLU A 145 18.39 1.08 10.52
CA GLU A 145 18.23 2.46 11.03
C GLU A 145 18.91 3.48 10.10
N ALA A 146 20.16 3.23 9.72
CA ALA A 146 20.89 4.12 8.81
C ALA A 146 20.22 4.22 7.43
N VAL A 147 19.66 3.10 6.93
CA VAL A 147 18.90 3.08 5.68
C VAL A 147 17.58 3.82 5.82
N CYS A 148 16.88 3.67 6.97
CA CYS A 148 15.61 4.35 7.23
C CYS A 148 15.77 5.87 7.29
N ARG A 149 16.78 6.35 8.00
CA ARG A 149 17.09 7.78 8.08
C ARG A 149 17.29 8.39 6.67
N VAL A 150 18.14 7.80 5.85
CA VAL A 150 18.43 8.34 4.51
C VAL A 150 17.26 8.08 3.55
N GLY A 151 16.78 6.83 3.46
CA GLY A 151 15.83 6.42 2.43
C GLY A 151 14.39 6.88 2.68
N PHE A 152 13.99 7.03 3.93
CA PHE A 152 12.63 7.40 4.31
C PHE A 152 12.52 8.81 4.87
N GLU A 153 13.31 9.15 5.90
CA GLU A 153 13.19 10.45 6.57
C GLU A 153 13.73 11.59 5.70
N GLU A 154 14.91 11.42 5.07
CA GLU A 154 15.54 12.45 4.26
C GLU A 154 15.02 12.46 2.81
N LEU A 155 14.82 11.30 2.21
CA LEU A 155 14.53 11.17 0.78
C LEU A 155 13.10 10.75 0.42
N GLY A 156 12.32 10.24 1.37
CA GLY A 156 10.98 9.70 1.11
C GLY A 156 9.95 10.74 0.63
N HIS A 157 10.21 12.03 0.86
CA HIS A 157 9.36 13.15 0.45
C HIS A 157 10.02 14.09 -0.58
N VAL A 158 11.21 13.72 -1.09
CA VAL A 158 11.96 14.53 -2.05
C VAL A 158 11.63 14.06 -3.48
N PRO A 159 11.28 14.96 -4.41
CA PRO A 159 11.04 14.59 -5.80
C PRO A 159 12.31 14.19 -6.52
N PHE A 160 12.28 13.06 -7.23
CA PHE A 160 13.37 12.60 -8.11
C PHE A 160 13.05 12.93 -9.57
N GLY A 161 12.86 14.22 -9.88
CA GLY A 161 12.50 14.69 -11.22
C GLY A 161 13.67 14.84 -12.21
N ASN A 162 14.93 14.74 -11.76
CA ASN A 162 16.10 14.92 -12.61
C ASN A 162 17.26 13.99 -12.25
N LEU A 163 18.16 13.77 -13.22
CA LEU A 163 19.34 12.91 -13.06
C LEU A 163 20.35 13.40 -12.01
N PRO A 164 20.63 14.72 -11.86
CA PRO A 164 21.50 15.22 -10.80
C PRO A 164 21.06 14.83 -9.39
N SER A 165 19.76 14.78 -9.12
CA SER A 165 19.23 14.32 -7.82
C SER A 165 19.62 12.86 -7.56
N MET A 166 19.56 11.99 -8.58
CA MET A 166 19.96 10.59 -8.47
C MET A 166 21.47 10.43 -8.28
N LEU A 167 22.29 11.21 -9.00
CA LEU A 167 23.75 11.18 -8.85
C LEU A 167 24.20 11.63 -7.45
N ARG A 168 23.50 12.59 -6.85
CA ARG A 168 23.80 13.07 -5.48
C ARG A 168 23.64 11.96 -4.44
N ILE A 169 22.65 11.08 -4.58
CA ILE A 169 22.38 10.01 -3.62
C ILE A 169 23.14 8.71 -3.93
N ALA A 170 23.80 8.61 -5.09
CA ALA A 170 24.50 7.38 -5.49
C ALA A 170 25.54 6.89 -4.47
N PRO A 171 26.37 7.76 -3.83
CA PRO A 171 27.30 7.33 -2.78
C PRO A 171 26.58 6.70 -1.59
N ASP A 172 25.46 7.26 -1.15
CA ASP A 172 24.66 6.70 -0.04
C ASP A 172 24.02 5.38 -0.43
N LEU A 173 23.50 5.25 -1.64
CA LEU A 173 22.98 3.98 -2.17
C LEU A 173 24.04 2.87 -2.13
N LEU A 174 25.27 3.17 -2.49
CA LEU A 174 26.37 2.21 -2.45
C LEU A 174 26.75 1.87 -0.99
N ARG A 175 26.95 2.89 -0.15
CA ARG A 175 27.30 2.74 1.27
C ARG A 175 26.27 1.92 2.02
N LEU A 176 24.97 2.16 1.77
CA LEU A 176 23.84 1.50 2.39
C LEU A 176 23.43 0.19 1.68
N SER A 177 24.27 -0.31 0.76
CA SER A 177 24.06 -1.57 0.05
C SER A 177 22.75 -1.62 -0.77
N GLY A 178 22.25 -0.47 -1.24
CA GLY A 178 21.02 -0.38 -2.04
C GLY A 178 21.08 -1.14 -3.37
N HIS A 179 22.28 -1.45 -3.88
CA HIS A 179 22.52 -2.25 -5.08
C HIS A 179 22.36 -3.78 -4.85
N ARG A 180 22.34 -4.23 -3.59
CA ARG A 180 22.13 -5.64 -3.23
C ARG A 180 20.65 -5.93 -3.05
N SER A 181 20.28 -7.21 -3.04
CA SER A 181 18.93 -7.60 -2.60
C SER A 181 18.79 -7.49 -1.08
N VAL A 182 17.55 -7.35 -0.58
CA VAL A 182 17.26 -7.34 0.86
C VAL A 182 17.79 -8.62 1.51
N TYR A 183 17.54 -9.78 0.88
CA TYR A 183 18.02 -11.06 1.40
C TYR A 183 19.54 -11.09 1.52
N ASP A 184 20.27 -10.62 0.49
CA ASP A 184 21.73 -10.60 0.50
C ASP A 184 22.29 -9.62 1.56
N VAL A 185 21.60 -8.51 1.82
CA VAL A 185 21.96 -7.60 2.91
C VAL A 185 21.79 -8.29 4.25
N VAL A 186 20.66 -8.92 4.52
CA VAL A 186 20.39 -9.65 5.77
C VAL A 186 21.42 -10.79 5.96
N ALA A 187 21.73 -11.55 4.90
CA ALA A 187 22.67 -12.67 4.94
C ALA A 187 24.12 -12.26 5.30
N ARG A 188 24.49 -10.98 5.20
CA ARG A 188 25.79 -10.47 5.67
C ARG A 188 25.89 -10.38 7.19
N PHE A 189 24.76 -10.30 7.86
CA PHE A 189 24.68 -10.11 9.30
C PHE A 189 24.23 -11.38 10.04
N ILE A 190 23.34 -12.16 9.42
CA ILE A 190 22.64 -13.31 10.02
C ILE A 190 23.02 -14.59 9.28
N ARG A 191 23.32 -15.65 10.02
CA ARG A 191 23.73 -16.95 9.48
C ARG A 191 22.57 -17.94 9.37
N ASN A 192 21.70 -17.98 10.38
CA ASN A 192 20.55 -18.88 10.43
C ASN A 192 19.56 -18.58 9.29
N GLU A 193 19.21 -19.56 8.49
CA GLU A 193 18.36 -19.40 7.29
C GLU A 193 16.94 -18.95 7.61
N ARG A 194 16.36 -19.42 8.73
CA ARG A 194 15.03 -18.99 9.16
C ARG A 194 15.03 -17.53 9.59
N LEU A 195 16.04 -17.11 10.33
CA LEU A 195 16.19 -15.70 10.69
C LEU A 195 16.43 -14.83 9.45
N ARG A 196 17.18 -15.32 8.45
CA ARG A 196 17.29 -14.61 7.17
C ARG A 196 15.92 -14.42 6.51
N THR A 197 15.10 -15.46 6.48
CA THR A 197 13.74 -15.40 5.96
C THR A 197 12.91 -14.38 6.75
N ILE A 198 12.93 -14.45 8.09
CA ILE A 198 12.19 -13.54 8.98
C ILE A 198 12.59 -12.07 8.76
N PHE A 199 13.88 -11.76 8.64
CA PHE A 199 14.33 -10.37 8.50
C PHE A 199 14.38 -9.88 7.04
N SER A 200 14.09 -10.74 6.07
CA SER A 200 14.04 -10.34 4.66
C SER A 200 12.65 -10.37 4.01
N PHE A 201 11.59 -10.82 4.69
CA PHE A 201 10.26 -10.97 4.08
C PHE A 201 9.56 -9.65 3.77
N HIS A 202 9.92 -8.54 4.43
CA HIS A 202 9.23 -7.24 4.36
C HIS A 202 8.95 -6.73 2.94
N PRO A 203 9.82 -6.91 1.92
CA PRO A 203 9.48 -6.53 0.55
C PRO A 203 8.18 -7.14 0.02
N LEU A 204 7.77 -8.32 0.50
CA LEU A 204 6.50 -8.93 0.11
C LEU A 204 5.30 -8.07 0.51
N LEU A 205 5.39 -7.30 1.60
CA LEU A 205 4.35 -6.37 2.05
C LEU A 205 4.14 -5.20 1.08
N ILE A 206 5.07 -4.98 0.16
CA ILE A 206 5.04 -3.92 -0.85
C ILE A 206 5.21 -4.46 -2.29
N GLY A 207 4.98 -5.76 -2.47
CA GLY A 207 4.97 -6.41 -3.78
C GLY A 207 6.33 -6.77 -4.36
N GLY A 208 7.39 -6.80 -3.54
CA GLY A 208 8.76 -7.11 -3.97
C GLY A 208 9.20 -8.53 -3.63
N ASN A 209 10.01 -9.11 -4.51
CA ASN A 209 10.74 -10.33 -4.21
C ASN A 209 11.97 -10.02 -3.34
N PRO A 210 12.11 -10.54 -2.10
CA PRO A 210 13.25 -10.28 -1.21
C PRO A 210 14.62 -10.56 -1.84
N PHE A 211 14.68 -11.48 -2.79
CA PHE A 211 15.90 -11.84 -3.51
C PHE A 211 16.26 -10.91 -4.68
N ARG A 212 15.40 -9.91 -4.96
CA ARG A 212 15.55 -8.94 -6.06
C ARG A 212 15.31 -7.50 -5.62
N ALA A 213 14.43 -7.29 -4.64
CA ALA A 213 14.12 -5.96 -4.11
C ALA A 213 15.38 -5.31 -3.55
N SER A 214 15.57 -4.03 -3.84
CA SER A 214 16.73 -3.24 -3.41
C SER A 214 16.93 -3.30 -1.90
N GLY A 215 18.17 -3.40 -1.44
CA GLY A 215 18.55 -3.38 -0.03
C GLY A 215 18.08 -2.14 0.75
N ILE A 216 17.67 -1.09 0.06
CA ILE A 216 17.00 0.07 0.66
C ILE A 216 15.76 -0.36 1.45
N TYR A 217 15.04 -1.38 1.03
CA TYR A 217 13.83 -1.85 1.72
C TYR A 217 14.11 -2.58 3.05
N CYS A 218 15.39 -2.75 3.43
CA CYS A 218 15.75 -3.09 4.81
C CYS A 218 15.27 -2.02 5.81
N LEU A 219 15.02 -0.79 5.35
CA LEU A 219 14.47 0.31 6.16
C LEU A 219 13.17 -0.10 6.91
N ILE A 220 12.37 -1.00 6.34
CA ILE A 220 11.06 -1.36 6.89
C ILE A 220 11.21 -1.97 8.29
N ALA A 221 12.23 -2.79 8.52
CA ALA A 221 12.47 -3.40 9.83
C ALA A 221 12.71 -2.35 10.94
N HIS A 222 13.42 -1.25 10.64
CA HIS A 222 13.61 -0.15 11.59
C HIS A 222 12.36 0.73 11.69
N LEU A 223 11.69 1.00 10.58
CA LEU A 223 10.46 1.78 10.53
C LEU A 223 9.39 1.17 11.46
N GLU A 224 9.17 -0.15 11.36
CA GLU A 224 8.24 -0.84 12.25
C GLU A 224 8.69 -0.82 13.71
N ARG A 225 9.98 -1.00 13.98
CA ARG A 225 10.51 -0.91 15.35
C ARG A 225 10.35 0.48 15.95
N GLN A 226 10.51 1.54 15.16
CA GLN A 226 10.48 2.93 15.63
C GLN A 226 9.06 3.43 15.86
N TRP A 227 8.16 3.14 14.92
CA TRP A 227 6.80 3.69 14.96
C TRP A 227 5.72 2.65 15.23
N GLY A 228 6.08 1.39 15.34
CA GLY A 228 5.14 0.31 15.61
C GLY A 228 4.30 -0.10 14.39
N VAL A 229 3.54 -1.15 14.60
CA VAL A 229 2.45 -1.61 13.73
C VAL A 229 1.15 -1.39 14.47
N HIS A 230 0.17 -0.77 13.83
CA HIS A 230 -1.10 -0.40 14.44
C HIS A 230 -2.27 -0.94 13.62
N PHE A 231 -3.39 -1.10 14.30
CA PHE A 231 -4.69 -1.36 13.72
C PHE A 231 -5.63 -0.18 13.99
N ALA A 232 -6.38 0.26 12.98
CA ALA A 232 -7.42 1.26 13.15
C ALA A 232 -8.70 0.59 13.62
N MET A 233 -9.24 0.96 14.78
CA MET A 233 -10.51 0.42 15.29
C MET A 233 -11.63 0.71 14.30
N GLY A 234 -12.41 -0.31 13.99
CA GLY A 234 -13.40 -0.31 12.90
C GLY A 234 -12.82 -0.61 11.51
N GLY A 235 -11.55 -0.99 11.43
CA GLY A 235 -10.83 -1.38 10.22
C GLY A 235 -10.25 -0.21 9.43
N THR A 236 -9.54 -0.53 8.36
CA THR A 236 -8.88 0.43 7.45
C THR A 236 -9.88 1.40 6.80
N GLY A 237 -11.14 0.98 6.65
CA GLY A 237 -12.22 1.83 6.16
C GLY A 237 -12.45 3.09 7.00
N ARG A 238 -12.14 3.06 8.30
CA ARG A 238 -12.23 4.26 9.17
C ARG A 238 -11.21 5.33 8.77
N LEU A 239 -10.01 4.92 8.36
CA LEU A 239 -9.01 5.85 7.82
C LEU A 239 -9.48 6.48 6.52
N VAL A 240 -10.09 5.69 5.64
CA VAL A 240 -10.67 6.16 4.36
C VAL A 240 -11.77 7.19 4.61
N GLU A 241 -12.72 6.88 5.49
CA GLU A 241 -13.84 7.79 5.83
C GLU A 241 -13.35 9.06 6.53
N GLY A 242 -12.35 8.94 7.42
CA GLY A 242 -11.73 10.10 8.05
C GLY A 242 -11.14 11.06 7.03
N LEU A 243 -10.34 10.56 6.08
CA LEU A 243 -9.78 11.38 5.00
C LEU A 243 -10.86 11.99 4.11
N ALA A 244 -11.91 11.23 3.77
CA ALA A 244 -13.07 11.75 3.03
C ALA A 244 -13.78 12.87 3.82
N GLY A 245 -13.87 12.73 5.14
CA GLY A 245 -14.38 13.76 6.05
C GLY A 245 -13.55 15.04 6.02
N LEU A 246 -12.21 14.93 6.03
CA LEU A 246 -11.30 16.08 5.92
C LEU A 246 -11.51 16.82 4.59
N ILE A 247 -11.59 16.07 3.46
CA ILE A 247 -11.81 16.67 2.13
C ILE A 247 -13.14 17.44 2.08
N ARG A 248 -14.23 16.85 2.59
CA ARG A 248 -15.54 17.52 2.68
C ARG A 248 -15.48 18.77 3.57
N GLY A 249 -14.78 18.69 4.70
CA GLY A 249 -14.56 19.80 5.62
C GLY A 249 -13.84 20.99 5.00
N GLN A 250 -13.02 20.75 3.96
CA GLN A 250 -12.35 21.79 3.15
C GLN A 250 -13.21 22.29 1.98
N GLY A 251 -14.47 21.83 1.84
CA GLY A 251 -15.36 22.13 0.71
C GLY A 251 -15.04 21.33 -0.56
N GLY A 252 -14.25 20.26 -0.47
CA GLY A 252 -13.96 19.37 -1.58
C GLY A 252 -15.11 18.40 -1.87
N THR A 253 -15.17 17.91 -3.10
CA THR A 253 -16.19 17.00 -3.61
C THR A 253 -15.59 15.62 -3.87
N LEU A 254 -16.30 14.56 -3.47
CA LEU A 254 -15.97 13.18 -3.80
C LEU A 254 -17.13 12.57 -4.60
N ARG A 255 -16.82 12.00 -5.78
CA ARG A 255 -17.81 11.36 -6.68
C ARG A 255 -17.41 9.92 -6.92
N CYS A 256 -18.24 8.96 -6.48
CA CYS A 256 -18.20 7.55 -6.86
C CYS A 256 -18.92 7.31 -8.19
N GLY A 257 -18.72 6.18 -8.83
CA GLY A 257 -19.28 5.86 -10.14
C GLY A 257 -18.78 6.79 -11.25
N ALA A 258 -17.68 7.52 -11.00
CA ALA A 258 -17.12 8.53 -11.91
C ALA A 258 -15.88 7.96 -12.61
N ASP A 259 -16.09 7.09 -13.58
CA ASP A 259 -15.02 6.46 -14.36
C ASP A 259 -14.38 7.44 -15.35
N VAL A 260 -13.10 7.76 -15.12
CA VAL A 260 -12.34 8.67 -15.99
C VAL A 260 -11.82 7.89 -17.21
N ALA A 261 -12.33 8.22 -18.39
CA ALA A 261 -11.93 7.60 -19.65
C ALA A 261 -10.62 8.16 -20.22
N ARG A 262 -10.38 9.48 -20.02
CA ARG A 262 -9.15 10.14 -20.50
C ARG A 262 -8.84 11.44 -19.77
N ILE A 263 -7.56 11.79 -19.74
CA ILE A 263 -7.08 13.12 -19.36
C ILE A 263 -7.10 14.00 -20.63
N ARG A 264 -7.74 15.17 -20.52
CA ARG A 264 -7.77 16.16 -21.61
C ARG A 264 -6.46 16.92 -21.63
N VAL A 265 -5.78 16.90 -22.77
CA VAL A 265 -4.48 17.59 -22.95
C VAL A 265 -4.62 18.58 -24.11
N GLU A 266 -4.30 19.84 -23.85
CA GLU A 266 -4.30 20.93 -24.84
C GLU A 266 -3.01 21.72 -24.73
N GLY A 267 -2.34 21.97 -25.84
CA GLY A 267 -1.07 22.68 -25.85
C GLY A 267 0.03 22.05 -24.97
N GLY A 268 -0.02 20.72 -24.77
CA GLY A 268 0.93 19.99 -23.92
C GLY A 268 0.63 20.07 -22.40
N SER A 269 -0.52 20.66 -22.01
CA SER A 269 -0.95 20.79 -20.62
C SER A 269 -2.25 20.03 -20.36
N ALA A 270 -2.36 19.40 -19.18
CA ALA A 270 -3.63 18.84 -18.72
C ALA A 270 -4.60 19.98 -18.40
N THR A 271 -5.81 19.93 -18.99
CA THR A 271 -6.86 20.94 -18.83
C THR A 271 -8.14 20.37 -18.24
N GLY A 272 -8.12 19.13 -17.78
CA GLY A 272 -9.25 18.44 -17.17
C GLY A 272 -9.30 16.97 -17.49
N VAL A 273 -10.46 16.38 -17.27
CA VAL A 273 -10.73 14.96 -17.54
C VAL A 273 -12.06 14.78 -18.28
N VAL A 274 -12.20 13.65 -18.96
CA VAL A 274 -13.46 13.23 -19.59
C VAL A 274 -13.87 11.91 -18.95
N LEU A 275 -15.09 11.83 -18.43
CA LEU A 275 -15.66 10.61 -17.89
C LEU A 275 -16.14 9.67 -19.02
N ALA A 276 -16.29 8.38 -18.70
CA ALA A 276 -16.80 7.38 -19.66
C ALA A 276 -18.18 7.74 -20.21
N GLY A 277 -19.01 8.44 -19.44
CA GLY A 277 -20.31 8.97 -19.87
C GLY A 277 -20.24 10.23 -20.76
N GLY A 278 -19.04 10.72 -21.12
CA GLY A 278 -18.84 11.89 -21.99
C GLY A 278 -18.79 13.25 -21.24
N GLU A 279 -19.11 13.28 -19.94
CA GLU A 279 -19.00 14.51 -19.12
C GLU A 279 -17.54 14.98 -19.10
N THR A 280 -17.34 16.27 -19.37
CA THR A 280 -16.02 16.90 -19.27
C THR A 280 -15.93 17.74 -18.01
N ILE A 281 -14.90 17.50 -17.19
CA ILE A 281 -14.63 18.24 -15.96
C ILE A 281 -13.33 19.04 -16.19
N PRO A 282 -13.41 20.39 -16.35
CA PRO A 282 -12.23 21.24 -16.51
C PRO A 282 -11.45 21.30 -15.18
N ALA A 283 -10.13 21.41 -15.29
CA ALA A 283 -9.25 21.54 -14.12
C ALA A 283 -7.98 22.31 -14.48
N ASP A 284 -7.45 23.06 -13.51
CA ASP A 284 -6.17 23.74 -13.62
C ASP A 284 -5.00 22.76 -13.41
N ILE A 285 -5.21 21.75 -12.57
CA ILE A 285 -4.28 20.64 -12.38
C ILE A 285 -5.02 19.29 -12.30
N VAL A 286 -4.39 18.25 -12.76
CA VAL A 286 -4.87 16.87 -12.65
C VAL A 286 -3.86 16.04 -11.85
N VAL A 287 -4.34 15.30 -10.84
CA VAL A 287 -3.53 14.38 -10.06
C VAL A 287 -4.04 12.95 -10.29
N SER A 288 -3.22 12.08 -10.81
CA SER A 288 -3.58 10.67 -11.01
C SER A 288 -3.05 9.79 -9.88
N ASN A 289 -3.96 9.12 -9.17
CA ASN A 289 -3.68 8.02 -8.26
C ASN A 289 -4.03 6.65 -8.87
N ALA A 290 -4.43 6.61 -10.13
CA ALA A 290 -4.61 5.38 -10.88
C ALA A 290 -3.26 4.69 -11.10
N ASP A 291 -3.29 3.41 -11.47
CA ASP A 291 -2.07 2.70 -11.88
C ASP A 291 -1.31 3.52 -12.91
N SER A 292 0.02 3.63 -12.76
CA SER A 292 0.83 4.47 -13.65
C SER A 292 0.84 3.96 -15.09
N ALA A 293 0.76 2.63 -15.29
CA ALA A 293 0.65 2.08 -16.62
C ALA A 293 -0.72 2.39 -17.26
N PHE A 294 -1.79 2.38 -16.45
CA PHE A 294 -3.12 2.82 -16.90
C PHE A 294 -3.14 4.33 -17.19
N THR A 295 -2.54 5.14 -16.35
CA THR A 295 -2.45 6.60 -16.56
C THR A 295 -1.76 6.93 -17.89
N TYR A 296 -0.56 6.38 -18.12
CA TYR A 296 0.22 6.69 -19.32
C TYR A 296 -0.26 5.91 -20.57
N GLY A 297 -0.70 4.68 -20.39
CA GLY A 297 -1.11 3.81 -21.50
C GLY A 297 -2.53 4.08 -21.98
N THR A 298 -3.47 4.36 -21.08
CA THR A 298 -4.89 4.51 -21.37
C THR A 298 -5.34 5.96 -21.25
N LEU A 299 -5.20 6.58 -20.07
CA LEU A 299 -5.73 7.94 -19.86
C LEU A 299 -5.05 9.00 -20.73
N LEU A 300 -3.79 8.81 -21.11
CA LEU A 300 -3.02 9.65 -22.05
C LEU A 300 -2.88 9.05 -23.43
N GLY A 301 -3.52 7.91 -23.73
CA GLY A 301 -3.49 7.27 -25.03
C GLY A 301 -2.13 6.69 -25.44
N GLY A 302 -1.19 6.50 -24.52
CA GLY A 302 0.12 5.88 -24.79
C GLY A 302 1.10 6.74 -25.62
N ALA A 303 0.71 7.95 -26.03
CA ALA A 303 1.51 8.86 -26.87
C ALA A 303 2.55 9.66 -26.08
N THR A 304 3.10 9.10 -24.99
CA THR A 304 4.08 9.75 -24.13
C THR A 304 5.51 9.34 -24.49
N ARG A 305 6.48 10.26 -24.31
CA ARG A 305 7.88 10.01 -24.69
C ARG A 305 8.55 9.05 -23.70
N ARG A 306 8.45 9.33 -22.41
CA ARG A 306 9.18 8.59 -21.38
C ARG A 306 8.48 7.29 -21.01
N TRP A 307 7.17 7.31 -20.74
CA TRP A 307 6.38 6.14 -20.33
C TRP A 307 5.48 5.65 -21.48
N ASN A 308 6.10 5.36 -22.63
CA ASN A 308 5.42 4.79 -23.79
C ASN A 308 5.09 3.30 -23.57
N THR A 309 4.21 2.76 -24.39
CA THR A 309 3.73 1.36 -24.35
C THR A 309 4.88 0.35 -24.30
N ARG A 310 5.98 0.59 -25.04
CA ARG A 310 7.15 -0.32 -25.05
C ARG A 310 7.82 -0.37 -23.67
N ARG A 311 8.00 0.77 -22.99
CA ARG A 311 8.59 0.83 -21.66
C ARG A 311 7.68 0.22 -20.60
N LEU A 312 6.38 0.52 -20.65
CA LEU A 312 5.38 -0.07 -19.76
C LEU A 312 5.37 -1.60 -19.86
N ASN A 313 5.38 -2.14 -21.11
CA ASN A 313 5.40 -3.58 -21.34
C ASN A 313 6.69 -4.28 -20.88
N ARG A 314 7.83 -3.57 -20.82
CA ARG A 314 9.11 -4.08 -20.33
C ARG A 314 9.27 -3.95 -18.81
N ALA A 315 8.47 -3.13 -18.18
CA ALA A 315 8.52 -2.95 -16.74
C ALA A 315 8.12 -4.23 -16.00
N SER A 316 8.83 -4.56 -14.93
CA SER A 316 8.50 -5.66 -14.04
C SER A 316 7.36 -5.24 -13.12
N SER A 317 6.22 -5.90 -13.24
CA SER A 317 5.10 -5.74 -12.32
C SER A 317 5.29 -6.61 -11.07
N SER A 318 4.80 -6.14 -9.93
CA SER A 318 4.75 -6.92 -8.70
C SER A 318 3.96 -8.22 -8.88
N MET A 319 4.01 -9.07 -7.90
CA MET A 319 3.14 -10.24 -7.83
C MET A 319 1.67 -9.86 -7.85
N GLY A 320 0.82 -10.79 -8.28
CA GLY A 320 -0.61 -10.79 -8.03
C GLY A 320 -0.92 -11.23 -6.61
N LEU A 321 -2.15 -10.99 -6.19
CA LEU A 321 -2.66 -11.41 -4.89
C LEU A 321 -3.91 -12.26 -5.07
N PHE A 322 -3.95 -13.40 -4.37
CA PHE A 322 -5.18 -14.14 -4.13
C PHE A 322 -5.58 -13.86 -2.69
N VAL A 323 -6.74 -13.26 -2.48
CA VAL A 323 -7.25 -12.93 -1.16
C VAL A 323 -8.56 -13.65 -0.94
N TRP A 324 -8.60 -14.50 0.09
CA TRP A 324 -9.82 -15.17 0.51
C TRP A 324 -10.33 -14.55 1.81
N TYR A 325 -11.54 -14.02 1.78
CA TYR A 325 -12.26 -13.46 2.92
C TYR A 325 -13.27 -14.48 3.43
N PHE A 326 -13.33 -14.68 4.73
CA PHE A 326 -14.28 -15.61 5.32
C PHE A 326 -14.63 -15.25 6.76
N GLY A 327 -15.87 -15.55 7.13
CA GLY A 327 -16.39 -15.48 8.50
C GLY A 327 -16.67 -16.87 9.04
N THR A 328 -16.41 -17.08 10.33
CA THR A 328 -16.62 -18.36 11.01
C THR A 328 -17.56 -18.19 12.20
N ARG A 329 -18.41 -19.21 12.47
CA ARG A 329 -19.23 -19.30 13.70
C ARG A 329 -18.46 -19.82 14.91
N ARG A 330 -17.14 -19.95 14.79
CA ARG A 330 -16.23 -20.39 15.83
C ARG A 330 -15.12 -19.35 15.99
N LYS A 331 -14.73 -19.07 17.24
CA LYS A 331 -13.57 -18.24 17.55
C LYS A 331 -12.28 -19.06 17.59
N TYR A 332 -11.17 -18.42 17.21
CA TYR A 332 -9.84 -19.01 17.21
C TYR A 332 -8.87 -18.14 18.03
N PRO A 333 -9.01 -18.14 19.38
CA PRO A 333 -8.24 -17.23 20.25
C PRO A 333 -6.73 -17.42 20.15
N GLU A 334 -6.28 -18.61 19.72
CA GLU A 334 -4.86 -18.95 19.55
C GLU A 334 -4.21 -18.33 18.30
N VAL A 335 -5.00 -17.69 17.42
CA VAL A 335 -4.51 -17.02 16.22
C VAL A 335 -4.34 -15.54 16.50
N ASP A 336 -3.11 -15.04 16.39
CA ASP A 336 -2.82 -13.63 16.56
C ASP A 336 -3.47 -12.78 15.46
N HIS A 337 -3.57 -11.48 15.70
CA HIS A 337 -4.15 -10.51 14.75
C HIS A 337 -3.52 -10.60 13.36
N HIS A 338 -2.18 -10.70 13.31
CA HIS A 338 -1.41 -10.89 12.09
C HIS A 338 -0.57 -12.17 12.22
N THR A 339 -0.85 -13.16 11.39
CA THR A 339 -0.09 -14.41 11.36
C THR A 339 0.47 -14.66 9.95
N ILE A 340 1.76 -14.92 9.85
CA ILE A 340 2.43 -15.26 8.60
C ILE A 340 2.78 -16.75 8.65
N LEU A 341 2.29 -17.52 7.71
CA LEU A 341 2.58 -18.93 7.55
C LEU A 341 3.62 -19.10 6.44
N MET A 342 4.83 -19.52 6.80
CA MET A 342 5.91 -19.71 5.85
C MET A 342 5.83 -21.13 5.25
N GLY A 343 5.71 -21.20 3.93
CA GLY A 343 5.76 -22.47 3.20
C GLY A 343 7.17 -23.05 3.10
N PRO A 344 7.27 -24.33 2.70
CA PRO A 344 8.53 -25.10 2.74
C PRO A 344 9.59 -24.61 1.75
N ARG A 345 9.16 -24.11 0.60
CA ARG A 345 10.04 -23.75 -0.52
C ARG A 345 10.15 -22.23 -0.72
N TYR A 346 10.40 -21.46 0.36
CA TYR A 346 10.34 -19.99 0.31
C TYR A 346 11.00 -19.38 -0.94
N ARG A 347 12.29 -19.69 -1.21
CA ARG A 347 13.00 -19.21 -2.41
C ARG A 347 12.43 -19.79 -3.70
N GLY A 348 12.06 -21.06 -3.70
CA GLY A 348 11.47 -21.76 -4.85
C GLY A 348 10.12 -21.17 -5.23
N LEU A 349 9.25 -20.98 -4.23
CA LEU A 349 7.94 -20.37 -4.39
C LEU A 349 8.04 -18.94 -4.98
N LEU A 350 8.94 -18.12 -4.45
CA LEU A 350 9.12 -16.76 -4.98
C LEU A 350 9.69 -16.75 -6.39
N ARG A 351 10.54 -17.71 -6.76
CA ARG A 351 10.97 -17.88 -8.14
C ARG A 351 9.80 -18.28 -9.06
N ASP A 352 8.93 -19.19 -8.61
CA ASP A 352 7.75 -19.59 -9.37
C ASP A 352 6.82 -18.38 -9.61
N ILE A 353 6.56 -17.57 -8.57
CA ILE A 353 5.68 -16.39 -8.64
C ILE A 353 6.26 -15.29 -9.53
N PHE A 354 7.50 -14.86 -9.26
CA PHE A 354 8.06 -13.65 -9.86
C PHE A 354 8.76 -13.88 -11.20
N GLU A 355 9.41 -15.04 -11.39
CA GLU A 355 10.22 -15.32 -12.58
C GLU A 355 9.47 -16.22 -13.57
N ARG A 356 9.04 -17.41 -13.12
CA ARG A 356 8.38 -18.40 -13.96
C ARG A 356 6.92 -18.06 -14.25
N LYS A 357 6.32 -17.18 -13.46
CA LYS A 357 4.89 -16.86 -13.53
C LYS A 357 3.99 -18.10 -13.42
N HIS A 358 4.40 -19.04 -12.58
CA HIS A 358 3.72 -20.31 -12.35
C HIS A 358 2.99 -20.31 -11.01
N LEU A 359 1.71 -20.74 -11.00
CA LEU A 359 0.96 -20.95 -9.76
C LEU A 359 1.42 -22.27 -9.14
N ALA A 360 2.23 -22.17 -8.10
CA ALA A 360 2.77 -23.32 -7.38
C ALA A 360 1.68 -24.05 -6.58
N GLU A 361 1.94 -25.29 -6.23
CA GLU A 361 1.06 -26.08 -5.36
C GLU A 361 1.19 -25.70 -3.89
N ASP A 362 2.40 -25.34 -3.45
CA ASP A 362 2.68 -24.78 -2.13
C ASP A 362 2.52 -23.27 -2.10
N PHE A 363 2.42 -22.71 -0.91
CA PHE A 363 2.24 -21.28 -0.70
C PHE A 363 2.79 -20.84 0.66
N SER A 364 3.08 -19.55 0.78
CA SER A 364 3.16 -18.84 2.06
C SER A 364 1.92 -17.97 2.18
N LEU A 365 1.40 -17.80 3.38
CA LEU A 365 0.15 -17.09 3.62
C LEU A 365 0.33 -15.97 4.64
N TYR A 366 -0.40 -14.89 4.44
CA TYR A 366 -0.63 -13.91 5.48
C TYR A 366 -2.10 -14.02 5.90
N LEU A 367 -2.33 -14.36 7.16
CA LEU A 367 -3.64 -14.50 7.79
C LEU A 367 -3.88 -13.30 8.71
N HIS A 368 -4.97 -12.60 8.49
CA HIS A 368 -5.42 -11.47 9.27
C HIS A 368 -6.71 -11.81 10.01
N ARG A 369 -6.71 -11.66 11.34
CA ARG A 369 -7.86 -11.84 12.22
C ARG A 369 -8.16 -10.54 12.97
N PRO A 370 -8.86 -9.58 12.35
CA PRO A 370 -9.14 -8.30 13.00
C PRO A 370 -10.00 -8.42 14.26
N THR A 371 -10.83 -9.45 14.35
CA THR A 371 -11.66 -9.74 15.53
C THR A 371 -10.85 -10.10 16.78
N ALA A 372 -9.55 -10.38 16.64
CA ALA A 372 -8.64 -10.46 17.80
C ALA A 372 -8.51 -9.13 18.55
N THR A 373 -8.73 -8.01 17.88
CA THR A 373 -8.61 -6.65 18.41
C THR A 373 -9.94 -5.93 18.46
N ASP A 374 -10.75 -6.05 17.39
CA ASP A 374 -12.07 -5.42 17.28
C ASP A 374 -13.17 -6.45 17.02
N PRO A 375 -13.80 -6.98 18.10
CA PRO A 375 -14.85 -7.98 17.97
C PRO A 375 -16.08 -7.49 17.20
N LEU A 376 -16.27 -6.17 17.03
CA LEU A 376 -17.43 -5.60 16.34
C LEU A 376 -17.37 -5.80 14.81
N LEU A 377 -16.28 -6.33 14.27
CA LEU A 377 -16.14 -6.63 12.85
C LEU A 377 -16.79 -7.97 12.45
N ALA A 378 -17.33 -8.71 13.40
CA ALA A 378 -18.09 -9.94 13.16
C ALA A 378 -19.32 -10.00 14.07
N PRO A 379 -20.31 -10.84 13.76
CA PRO A 379 -21.41 -11.15 14.67
C PRO A 379 -20.89 -11.75 15.99
N PRO A 380 -21.70 -11.71 17.10
CA PRO A 380 -21.32 -12.32 18.37
C PRO A 380 -20.87 -13.78 18.18
N ASP A 381 -19.82 -14.16 18.91
CA ASP A 381 -19.21 -15.50 18.90
C ASP A 381 -18.64 -15.97 17.55
N CYS A 382 -18.49 -15.06 16.60
CA CYS A 382 -17.87 -15.29 15.30
C CYS A 382 -16.47 -14.67 15.23
N ASP A 383 -15.67 -15.15 14.28
CA ASP A 383 -14.42 -14.51 13.87
C ASP A 383 -14.44 -14.13 12.39
N ALA A 384 -13.87 -12.98 12.06
CA ALA A 384 -13.63 -12.54 10.70
C ALA A 384 -12.16 -12.73 10.33
N PHE A 385 -11.93 -13.20 9.10
CA PHE A 385 -10.58 -13.42 8.57
C PHE A 385 -10.47 -12.94 7.13
N TYR A 386 -9.27 -12.55 6.74
CA TYR A 386 -8.83 -12.77 5.38
C TYR A 386 -7.48 -13.48 5.36
N VAL A 387 -7.26 -14.28 4.33
CA VAL A 387 -5.95 -14.86 4.04
C VAL A 387 -5.49 -14.42 2.66
N LEU A 388 -4.26 -13.94 2.60
CA LEU A 388 -3.62 -13.48 1.38
C LEU A 388 -2.51 -14.45 1.01
N ALA A 389 -2.55 -14.95 -0.23
CA ALA A 389 -1.49 -15.72 -0.85
C ALA A 389 -0.86 -14.89 -1.98
N PRO A 390 0.46 -14.66 -1.97
CA PRO A 390 1.18 -14.17 -3.13
C PRO A 390 1.08 -15.18 -4.28
N VAL A 391 0.70 -14.69 -5.46
CA VAL A 391 0.52 -15.52 -6.67
C VAL A 391 1.14 -14.82 -7.88
N PRO A 392 1.36 -15.52 -9.01
CA PRO A 392 1.75 -14.85 -10.26
C PRO A 392 0.73 -13.79 -10.66
N ASN A 393 1.21 -12.70 -11.23
CA ASN A 393 0.33 -11.74 -11.90
C ASN A 393 -0.14 -12.30 -13.27
N LEU A 394 -1.09 -11.64 -13.93
CA LEU A 394 -1.72 -12.11 -15.15
C LEU A 394 -0.76 -12.30 -16.35
N ALA A 395 0.49 -11.87 -16.26
CA ALA A 395 1.48 -12.19 -17.28
C ALA A 395 1.78 -13.71 -17.39
N GLY A 396 1.39 -14.51 -16.39
CA GLY A 396 1.50 -15.96 -16.42
C GLY A 396 0.36 -16.67 -17.14
N GLY A 397 -0.69 -15.96 -17.54
CA GLY A 397 -1.83 -16.53 -18.30
C GLY A 397 -2.74 -17.45 -17.49
N GLN A 398 -2.74 -17.36 -16.15
CA GLN A 398 -3.62 -18.16 -15.28
C GLN A 398 -5.10 -17.80 -15.52
N ASP A 399 -5.93 -18.83 -15.77
CA ASP A 399 -7.38 -18.72 -15.84
C ASP A 399 -7.97 -18.76 -14.41
N TRP A 400 -8.14 -17.59 -13.79
CA TRP A 400 -8.65 -17.49 -12.43
C TRP A 400 -10.10 -17.90 -12.28
N ALA A 401 -10.91 -17.89 -13.35
CA ALA A 401 -12.27 -18.40 -13.31
C ALA A 401 -12.30 -19.91 -12.99
N ARG A 402 -11.27 -20.65 -13.44
CA ARG A 402 -11.12 -22.08 -13.18
C ARG A 402 -10.29 -22.40 -11.96
N LEU A 403 -9.27 -21.56 -11.65
CA LEU A 403 -8.27 -21.87 -10.65
C LEU A 403 -8.64 -21.39 -9.24
N ALA A 404 -9.51 -20.36 -9.13
CA ALA A 404 -9.79 -19.71 -7.85
C ALA A 404 -10.35 -20.67 -6.79
N GLU A 405 -11.37 -21.45 -7.12
CA GLU A 405 -12.00 -22.34 -6.16
C GLU A 405 -11.10 -23.54 -5.77
N PRO A 406 -10.46 -24.27 -6.67
CA PRO A 406 -9.47 -25.29 -6.28
C PRO A 406 -8.33 -24.74 -5.41
N PHE A 407 -7.85 -23.51 -5.68
CA PHE A 407 -6.79 -22.89 -4.90
C PHE A 407 -7.28 -22.50 -3.51
N ARG A 408 -8.48 -21.91 -3.40
CA ARG A 408 -9.14 -21.62 -2.12
C ARG A 408 -9.28 -22.87 -1.26
N GLN A 409 -9.71 -23.99 -1.85
CA GLN A 409 -9.89 -25.27 -1.13
C GLN A 409 -8.57 -25.81 -0.61
N ARG A 410 -7.46 -25.67 -1.36
CA ARG A 410 -6.12 -26.05 -0.87
C ARG A 410 -5.70 -25.21 0.33
N ILE A 411 -5.91 -23.88 0.25
CA ILE A 411 -5.63 -22.97 1.36
C ILE A 411 -6.50 -23.34 2.58
N ALA A 412 -7.79 -23.62 2.38
CA ALA A 412 -8.70 -23.99 3.46
C ALA A 412 -8.22 -25.24 4.20
N ARG A 413 -7.84 -26.28 3.47
CA ARG A 413 -7.28 -27.52 4.07
C ARG A 413 -5.99 -27.22 4.86
N ALA A 414 -5.05 -26.48 4.28
CA ALA A 414 -3.81 -26.16 4.96
C ALA A 414 -4.02 -25.35 6.24
N LEU A 415 -5.00 -24.43 6.26
CA LEU A 415 -5.38 -23.68 7.46
C LEU A 415 -6.08 -24.58 8.48
N GLU A 416 -6.98 -25.47 8.04
CA GLU A 416 -7.68 -26.42 8.89
C GLU A 416 -6.75 -27.41 9.56
N ASP A 417 -5.75 -27.90 8.82
CA ASP A 417 -4.72 -28.83 9.31
C ASP A 417 -3.69 -28.18 10.25
N SER A 418 -3.60 -26.83 10.27
CA SER A 418 -2.55 -26.12 11.01
C SER A 418 -3.07 -25.19 12.10
N VAL A 419 -3.76 -24.10 11.75
CA VAL A 419 -4.06 -22.99 12.67
C VAL A 419 -5.56 -22.78 12.91
N LEU A 420 -6.43 -23.31 12.05
CA LEU A 420 -7.88 -23.14 12.14
C LEU A 420 -8.62 -24.50 12.14
N PRO A 421 -8.42 -25.37 13.14
CA PRO A 421 -9.05 -26.70 13.16
C PRO A 421 -10.58 -26.60 13.11
N GLY A 422 -11.21 -27.39 12.22
CA GLY A 422 -12.66 -27.36 11.98
C GLY A 422 -13.15 -26.15 11.19
N LEU A 423 -12.27 -25.50 10.44
CA LEU A 423 -12.57 -24.33 9.62
C LEU A 423 -13.72 -24.57 8.66
N THR A 424 -13.65 -25.64 7.86
CA THR A 424 -14.62 -25.90 6.79
C THR A 424 -16.05 -26.02 7.32
N GLY A 425 -16.23 -26.71 8.46
CA GLY A 425 -17.53 -26.86 9.11
C GLY A 425 -18.05 -25.62 9.83
N SER A 426 -17.18 -24.61 10.04
CA SER A 426 -17.53 -23.38 10.76
C SER A 426 -17.77 -22.17 9.86
N LEU A 427 -17.55 -22.29 8.55
CA LEU A 427 -17.73 -21.19 7.60
C LEU A 427 -19.19 -20.69 7.59
N VAL A 428 -19.35 -19.36 7.67
CA VAL A 428 -20.64 -18.66 7.54
C VAL A 428 -20.69 -17.91 6.20
N THR A 429 -19.63 -17.20 5.87
CA THR A 429 -19.51 -16.46 4.62
C THR A 429 -18.13 -16.66 4.03
N SER A 430 -18.02 -16.61 2.69
CA SER A 430 -16.77 -16.88 1.99
C SER A 430 -16.81 -16.28 0.58
N PHE A 431 -15.75 -15.53 0.21
CA PHE A 431 -15.55 -15.03 -1.16
C PHE A 431 -14.07 -14.74 -1.39
N VAL A 432 -13.67 -14.61 -2.65
CA VAL A 432 -12.28 -14.39 -3.04
C VAL A 432 -12.13 -13.14 -3.89
N THR A 433 -10.92 -12.58 -3.89
CA THR A 433 -10.43 -11.58 -4.84
C THR A 433 -9.16 -12.13 -5.48
N THR A 434 -9.10 -12.12 -6.80
CA THR A 434 -8.04 -12.71 -7.63
C THR A 434 -7.24 -11.64 -8.36
N PRO A 435 -6.10 -11.95 -9.01
CA PRO A 435 -5.43 -11.01 -9.89
C PRO A 435 -6.31 -10.47 -11.03
N GLN A 436 -7.32 -11.23 -11.48
CA GLN A 436 -8.28 -10.74 -12.48
C GLN A 436 -9.11 -9.60 -11.89
N ASP A 437 -9.62 -9.75 -10.68
CA ASP A 437 -10.37 -8.68 -9.99
C ASP A 437 -9.53 -7.43 -9.75
N PHE A 438 -8.22 -7.60 -9.49
CA PHE A 438 -7.31 -6.45 -9.43
C PHE A 438 -7.17 -5.73 -10.76
N ALA A 439 -7.19 -6.44 -11.89
CA ALA A 439 -7.19 -5.83 -13.21
C ALA A 439 -8.51 -5.14 -13.53
N ASP A 440 -9.64 -5.77 -13.20
CA ASP A 440 -10.98 -5.30 -13.57
C ASP A 440 -11.44 -4.16 -12.67
N ASP A 441 -11.31 -4.29 -11.34
CA ASP A 441 -11.77 -3.30 -10.37
C ASP A 441 -10.82 -2.10 -10.23
N PHE A 442 -9.52 -2.37 -10.12
CA PHE A 442 -8.52 -1.33 -9.83
C PHE A 442 -7.71 -0.91 -11.05
N LEU A 443 -7.98 -1.48 -12.23
CA LEU A 443 -7.25 -1.23 -13.48
C LEU A 443 -5.73 -1.43 -13.30
N SER A 444 -5.37 -2.36 -12.41
CA SER A 444 -3.98 -2.68 -12.11
C SER A 444 -3.34 -3.39 -13.29
N PHE A 445 -2.25 -2.85 -13.78
CA PHE A 445 -1.55 -3.43 -14.92
C PHE A 445 -1.14 -4.89 -14.63
N ARG A 446 -1.58 -5.81 -15.46
CA ARG A 446 -1.41 -7.27 -15.31
C ARG A 446 -1.96 -7.83 -14.00
N GLY A 447 -2.96 -7.21 -13.40
CA GLY A 447 -3.52 -7.68 -12.13
C GLY A 447 -2.52 -7.67 -10.97
N SER A 448 -1.52 -6.79 -11.01
CA SER A 448 -0.51 -6.68 -9.95
C SER A 448 -1.09 -6.09 -8.67
N GLY A 449 -0.74 -6.67 -7.52
CA GLY A 449 -1.23 -6.19 -6.22
C GLY A 449 -0.69 -4.80 -5.82
N PHE A 450 0.53 -4.45 -6.28
CA PHE A 450 1.28 -3.27 -5.82
C PHE A 450 1.84 -2.39 -6.93
N GLY A 451 1.51 -2.66 -8.21
CA GLY A 451 2.07 -1.95 -9.35
C GLY A 451 3.49 -2.42 -9.71
N LEU A 452 4.44 -1.50 -9.86
CA LEU A 452 5.82 -1.83 -10.25
C LEU A 452 6.58 -2.56 -9.12
N GLU A 453 7.33 -3.61 -9.48
CA GLU A 453 8.23 -4.31 -8.55
C GLU A 453 9.30 -3.35 -8.00
N PRO A 454 9.59 -3.37 -6.67
CA PRO A 454 10.53 -2.44 -6.02
C PRO A 454 12.00 -2.87 -6.21
N VAL A 455 12.42 -3.06 -7.44
CA VAL A 455 13.82 -3.28 -7.81
C VAL A 455 14.54 -1.95 -8.00
N LEU A 456 15.87 -1.92 -7.86
CA LEU A 456 16.65 -0.68 -7.93
C LEU A 456 16.37 0.11 -9.22
N THR A 457 16.33 -0.58 -10.37
CA THR A 457 16.10 0.03 -11.69
C THR A 457 14.65 0.50 -11.93
N GLN A 458 13.79 0.33 -10.94
CA GLN A 458 12.39 0.80 -10.93
C GLN A 458 12.07 1.56 -9.63
N SER A 459 13.07 2.09 -8.93
CA SER A 459 12.92 2.89 -7.71
C SER A 459 13.43 4.32 -7.93
N ALA A 460 13.01 5.26 -7.09
CA ALA A 460 13.40 6.67 -7.14
C ALA A 460 13.24 7.27 -8.55
N TRP A 461 14.27 7.83 -9.14
CA TRP A 461 14.26 8.46 -10.47
C TRP A 461 13.82 7.51 -11.61
N PHE A 462 13.98 6.20 -11.44
CA PHE A 462 13.60 5.23 -12.46
C PHE A 462 12.10 4.93 -12.52
N ARG A 463 11.33 5.35 -11.50
CA ARG A 463 9.86 5.28 -11.49
C ARG A 463 9.22 6.42 -12.27
N PRO A 464 7.91 6.34 -12.60
CA PRO A 464 7.13 7.51 -12.98
C PRO A 464 7.28 8.61 -11.94
N HIS A 465 7.59 9.84 -12.38
CA HIS A 465 7.81 10.96 -11.47
C HIS A 465 6.48 11.49 -10.94
N ASN A 466 6.53 12.13 -9.77
CA ASN A 466 5.34 12.75 -9.16
C ASN A 466 4.82 13.96 -9.98
N ARG A 467 5.66 14.59 -10.78
CA ARG A 467 5.27 15.52 -11.85
C ARG A 467 5.52 14.84 -13.19
N SER A 468 4.51 14.80 -14.05
CA SER A 468 4.63 14.20 -15.38
C SER A 468 5.73 14.89 -16.20
N GLU A 469 6.54 14.09 -16.88
CA GLU A 469 7.62 14.57 -17.75
C GLU A 469 7.12 14.99 -19.13
N ASP A 470 5.95 14.52 -19.52
CA ASP A 470 5.40 14.68 -20.87
C ASP A 470 4.23 15.66 -20.93
N VAL A 471 3.51 15.85 -19.81
CA VAL A 471 2.29 16.66 -19.77
C VAL A 471 2.38 17.63 -18.59
N ALA A 472 2.35 18.93 -18.88
CA ALA A 472 2.30 19.98 -17.85
C ALA A 472 0.97 19.89 -17.07
N ASN A 473 0.97 20.33 -15.81
CA ASN A 473 -0.18 20.31 -14.90
C ASN A 473 -0.76 18.92 -14.61
N LEU A 474 0.00 17.85 -14.94
CA LEU A 474 -0.30 16.48 -14.56
C LEU A 474 0.68 15.99 -13.50
N PHE A 475 0.14 15.47 -12.40
CA PHE A 475 0.88 14.93 -11.27
C PHE A 475 0.45 13.50 -10.96
N LEU A 476 1.34 12.72 -10.35
CA LEU A 476 1.09 11.33 -9.99
C LEU A 476 1.34 11.12 -8.50
N VAL A 477 0.47 10.31 -7.88
CA VAL A 477 0.61 9.84 -6.49
C VAL A 477 0.31 8.35 -6.40
N GLY A 478 0.53 7.76 -5.23
CA GLY A 478 0.21 6.37 -4.96
C GLY A 478 1.34 5.39 -5.29
N ALA A 479 1.01 4.11 -5.39
CA ALA A 479 1.97 3.02 -5.50
C ALA A 479 2.80 3.04 -6.79
N GLY A 480 2.31 3.66 -7.86
CA GLY A 480 2.94 3.69 -9.18
C GLY A 480 4.07 4.69 -9.33
N THR A 481 4.23 5.64 -8.42
CA THR A 481 5.24 6.71 -8.45
C THR A 481 6.18 6.64 -7.25
N HIS A 482 7.12 7.58 -7.12
CA HIS A 482 8.01 7.69 -5.95
C HIS A 482 7.22 8.12 -4.71
N PRO A 483 7.53 7.56 -3.50
CA PRO A 483 8.52 6.51 -3.21
C PRO A 483 8.07 5.07 -3.53
N GLY A 484 6.78 4.79 -3.67
CA GLY A 484 6.28 3.48 -4.06
C GLY A 484 5.12 2.96 -3.24
N ALA A 485 4.93 1.63 -3.25
CA ALA A 485 3.86 0.94 -2.56
C ALA A 485 4.06 0.89 -1.04
N GLY A 486 2.99 0.50 -0.31
CA GLY A 486 2.88 0.51 1.14
C GLY A 486 2.26 1.81 1.66
N LEU A 487 1.60 1.76 2.83
CA LEU A 487 0.94 2.95 3.40
C LEU A 487 1.90 4.14 3.54
N PRO A 488 3.11 3.98 4.14
CA PRO A 488 4.05 5.10 4.21
C PRO A 488 4.47 5.63 2.84
N GLY A 489 4.65 4.73 1.86
CA GLY A 489 5.04 5.11 0.50
C GLY A 489 3.98 5.93 -0.21
N VAL A 490 2.72 5.46 -0.19
CA VAL A 490 1.64 6.17 -0.90
C VAL A 490 1.29 7.50 -0.25
N LEU A 491 1.37 7.62 1.08
CA LEU A 491 1.16 8.89 1.79
C LEU A 491 2.31 9.87 1.52
N SER A 492 3.56 9.38 1.53
CA SER A 492 4.73 10.20 1.18
C SER A 492 4.70 10.67 -0.27
N SER A 493 4.14 9.88 -1.20
CA SER A 493 3.98 10.32 -2.59
C SER A 493 3.07 11.54 -2.71
N ALA A 494 2.03 11.62 -1.87
CA ALA A 494 1.18 12.81 -1.77
C ALA A 494 1.92 13.99 -1.12
N ARG A 495 2.82 13.72 -0.15
CA ARG A 495 3.67 14.76 0.45
C ARG A 495 4.65 15.39 -0.54
N VAL A 496 5.13 14.62 -1.52
CA VAL A 496 5.98 15.15 -2.61
C VAL A 496 5.26 16.24 -3.41
N LEU A 497 3.93 16.20 -3.51
CA LEU A 497 3.16 17.24 -4.23
C LEU A 497 3.39 18.63 -3.66
N ASP A 498 3.66 18.77 -2.36
CA ASP A 498 3.89 20.07 -1.73
C ASP A 498 5.08 20.83 -2.35
N SER A 499 6.02 20.09 -2.97
CA SER A 499 7.21 20.65 -3.61
C SER A 499 7.12 20.77 -5.14
N VAL A 500 6.13 20.11 -5.78
CA VAL A 500 6.08 20.06 -7.26
C VAL A 500 4.82 20.68 -7.85
N VAL A 501 3.75 20.84 -7.05
CA VAL A 501 2.52 21.51 -7.46
C VAL A 501 2.68 23.01 -7.24
N PRO A 502 2.23 23.88 -8.18
CA PRO A 502 2.23 25.33 -7.97
C PRO A 502 1.42 25.76 -6.74
N ASP A 503 1.68 26.92 -6.21
CA ASP A 503 0.80 27.51 -5.19
C ASP A 503 -0.54 27.89 -5.81
N ALA A 504 -1.63 27.74 -5.03
CA ALA A 504 -2.94 28.17 -5.44
C ALA A 504 -2.97 29.72 -5.47
N CYS A 505 -2.57 30.31 -6.60
CA CYS A 505 -2.75 31.74 -6.80
C CYS A 505 -4.24 32.03 -6.98
N VAL A 506 -4.89 32.60 -5.97
CA VAL A 506 -6.20 33.22 -6.14
C VAL A 506 -5.96 34.53 -6.87
N PRO A 507 -6.51 34.74 -8.09
CA PRO A 507 -6.44 36.05 -8.72
C PRO A 507 -7.05 37.08 -7.77
N ALA A 508 -6.35 38.19 -7.54
CA ALA A 508 -6.77 39.30 -6.68
C ALA A 508 -8.10 39.90 -7.14
#